data_e348ec848d91ae395383dc302a5da9f9
#
_entry.id   e348ec848d91ae395383dc302a5da9f9
#
_cell.length_a   1.000
_cell.length_b   1.000
_cell.length_c   1.000
_cell.angle_alpha   90.00
_cell.angle_beta   90.00
_cell.angle_gamma   90.00
#
_symmetry.space_group_name_H-M   'P 1'
#
loop_
_entity.id
_entity.type
_entity.pdbx_description
1 polymer ?
#
loop_
_entity_poly.entity_id
_entity_poly.type
_entity_poly.pdbx_seq_one_letter_code
_entity_poly.pdbx_strand_id
1 'polypeptide(L)'
;SVYKMVEEYDPELMEEIKTRIAEGRWEVTASQWVETDKNMPSTESLLRHIQYTRNYLSRTWGVDADSLQIDFSPDTFGHSAFIPEIDNFGGVKYMYHCRALDGDPSLYRWRAPSGRELLVYREQYWYNSGIVPKIGLGIFDIAKTCGGFKTGLIVYGVGDHGGGPTRRDIENAIEMQSWPIWPTVKFGTFREFFREAEAVRDRLPLIERELNYIFTGCYTTQTRIKAANRRAEALLDD
;
A
#
# COMPACT_ATOMS: atom_id res chain seq x y z
N SER A 1 -13.05 4.89 -2.11
CA SER A 1 -13.90 6.08 -2.32
C SER A 1 -13.74 6.68 -3.72
N VAL A 2 -12.52 6.78 -4.29
CA VAL A 2 -12.32 7.34 -5.64
C VAL A 2 -13.11 6.58 -6.70
N TYR A 3 -13.10 5.26 -6.68
CA TYR A 3 -13.91 4.44 -7.59
C TYR A 3 -15.42 4.76 -7.51
N LYS A 4 -15.92 5.07 -6.31
CA LYS A 4 -17.32 5.48 -6.14
C LYS A 4 -17.60 6.84 -6.78
N MET A 5 -16.67 7.76 -6.71
CA MET A 5 -16.79 9.06 -7.39
C MET A 5 -16.78 8.90 -8.91
N VAL A 6 -15.90 8.06 -9.46
CA VAL A 6 -15.88 7.77 -10.90
C VAL A 6 -17.20 7.14 -11.35
N GLU A 7 -17.72 6.15 -10.63
CA GLU A 7 -19.02 5.55 -10.92
C GLU A 7 -20.15 6.59 -10.97
N GLU A 8 -20.13 7.56 -10.06
CA GLU A 8 -21.19 8.54 -9.91
C GLU A 8 -21.08 9.71 -10.91
N TYR A 9 -19.85 10.18 -11.19
CA TYR A 9 -19.64 11.41 -11.94
C TYR A 9 -19.10 11.21 -13.35
N ASP A 10 -18.54 10.04 -13.67
CA ASP A 10 -17.96 9.74 -14.98
C ASP A 10 -18.10 8.24 -15.33
N PRO A 11 -19.32 7.79 -15.68
CA PRO A 11 -19.58 6.41 -16.03
C PRO A 11 -18.81 5.93 -17.27
N GLU A 12 -18.47 6.83 -18.21
CA GLU A 12 -17.67 6.48 -19.41
C GLU A 12 -16.24 6.13 -19.01
N LEU A 13 -15.63 6.92 -18.15
CA LEU A 13 -14.32 6.64 -17.57
C LEU A 13 -14.35 5.34 -16.75
N MET A 14 -15.44 5.04 -16.06
CA MET A 14 -15.59 3.77 -15.33
C MET A 14 -15.44 2.57 -16.26
N GLU A 15 -16.09 2.58 -17.42
CA GLU A 15 -15.99 1.47 -18.38
C GLU A 15 -14.60 1.35 -19.01
N GLU A 16 -13.93 2.47 -19.25
CA GLU A 16 -12.53 2.46 -19.70
C GLU A 16 -11.62 1.84 -18.62
N ILE A 17 -11.74 2.24 -17.36
CA ILE A 17 -10.95 1.68 -16.26
C ILE A 17 -11.22 0.18 -16.11
N LYS A 18 -12.47 -0.29 -16.19
CA LYS A 18 -12.81 -1.72 -16.17
C LYS A 18 -12.09 -2.49 -17.29
N THR A 19 -12.03 -1.91 -18.47
CA THR A 19 -11.29 -2.48 -19.61
C THR A 19 -9.81 -2.61 -19.27
N ARG A 20 -9.18 -1.57 -18.70
CA ARG A 20 -7.78 -1.62 -18.28
C ARG A 20 -7.51 -2.60 -17.15
N ILE A 21 -8.46 -2.78 -16.23
CA ILE A 21 -8.39 -3.82 -15.18
C ILE A 21 -8.40 -5.22 -15.83
N ALA A 22 -9.30 -5.47 -16.76
CA ALA A 22 -9.40 -6.75 -17.46
C ALA A 22 -8.15 -7.08 -18.29
N GLU A 23 -7.53 -6.07 -18.88
CA GLU A 23 -6.24 -6.18 -19.60
C GLU A 23 -5.03 -6.39 -18.66
N GLY A 24 -5.18 -6.26 -17.35
CA GLY A 24 -4.09 -6.30 -16.37
C GLY A 24 -3.20 -5.05 -16.35
N ARG A 25 -3.61 -3.98 -17.03
CA ARG A 25 -2.88 -2.70 -17.10
C ARG A 25 -3.22 -1.73 -15.96
N TRP A 26 -4.29 -1.99 -15.26
CA TRP A 26 -4.72 -1.23 -14.09
C TRP A 26 -4.85 -2.17 -12.90
N GLU A 27 -3.94 -2.06 -11.96
CA GLU A 27 -4.02 -2.83 -10.72
C GLU A 27 -4.87 -2.09 -9.69
N VAL A 28 -5.83 -2.79 -9.12
CA VAL A 28 -6.60 -2.27 -7.98
C VAL A 28 -5.87 -2.67 -6.70
N THR A 29 -5.27 -1.69 -6.02
CA THR A 29 -4.58 -1.88 -4.74
C THR A 29 -5.47 -1.57 -3.54
N ALA A 30 -6.69 -1.09 -3.77
CA ALA A 30 -7.60 -0.65 -2.73
C ALA A 30 -8.17 -1.84 -1.95
N SER A 31 -7.48 -2.31 -0.91
CA SER A 31 -8.04 -3.28 0.04
C SER A 31 -9.00 -2.63 1.03
N GLN A 32 -8.93 -1.33 1.21
CA GLN A 32 -9.74 -0.54 2.13
C GLN A 32 -10.47 0.59 1.40
N TRP A 33 -11.60 1.04 1.95
CA TRP A 33 -12.44 2.07 1.33
C TRP A 33 -11.72 3.42 1.16
N VAL A 34 -10.93 3.78 2.14
CA VAL A 34 -9.99 4.92 2.13
C VAL A 34 -8.72 4.50 2.83
N GLU A 35 -7.61 5.20 2.61
CA GLU A 35 -6.47 5.11 3.50
C GLU A 35 -6.92 5.53 4.91
N THR A 36 -6.81 4.65 5.87
CA THR A 36 -7.38 4.85 7.21
C THR A 36 -6.29 4.92 8.27
N ASP A 37 -6.59 5.58 9.38
CA ASP A 37 -5.83 5.45 10.63
C ASP A 37 -5.81 3.98 11.07
N LYS A 38 -4.63 3.49 11.46
CA LYS A 38 -4.41 2.08 11.83
C LYS A 38 -4.25 1.88 13.36
N ASN A 39 -4.42 2.95 14.14
CA ASN A 39 -4.27 2.92 15.60
C ASN A 39 -5.56 3.21 16.34
N MET A 40 -6.41 4.09 15.82
CA MET A 40 -7.60 4.58 16.55
C MET A 40 -8.87 3.79 16.28
N PRO A 41 -9.20 3.34 15.06
CA PRO A 41 -10.39 2.55 14.81
C PRO A 41 -10.34 1.18 15.51
N SER A 42 -11.51 0.62 15.80
CA SER A 42 -11.62 -0.73 16.32
C SER A 42 -11.22 -1.78 15.26
N THR A 43 -10.91 -2.99 15.71
CA THR A 43 -10.67 -4.13 14.82
C THR A 43 -11.85 -4.38 13.90
N GLU A 44 -13.07 -4.28 14.42
CA GLU A 44 -14.32 -4.44 13.65
C GLU A 44 -14.41 -3.39 12.55
N SER A 45 -14.16 -2.11 12.87
CA SER A 45 -14.17 -1.03 11.88
C SER A 45 -13.17 -1.28 10.75
N LEU A 46 -11.95 -1.70 11.07
CA LEU A 46 -10.92 -2.01 10.09
C LEU A 46 -11.29 -3.21 9.20
N LEU A 47 -11.85 -4.27 9.77
CA LEU A 47 -12.33 -5.42 9.01
C LEU A 47 -13.51 -5.06 8.11
N ARG A 48 -14.43 -4.24 8.57
CA ARG A 48 -15.55 -3.75 7.73
C ARG A 48 -15.06 -2.88 6.57
N HIS A 49 -14.04 -2.07 6.77
CA HIS A 49 -13.39 -1.33 5.66
C HIS A 49 -12.98 -2.27 4.53
N ILE A 50 -12.29 -3.36 4.88
CA ILE A 50 -11.86 -4.37 3.90
C ILE A 50 -13.09 -5.04 3.27
N GLN A 51 -14.03 -5.50 4.07
CA GLN A 51 -15.23 -6.22 3.61
C GLN A 51 -16.08 -5.38 2.65
N TYR A 52 -16.37 -4.13 3.01
CA TYR A 52 -17.16 -3.23 2.15
C TYR A 52 -16.46 -2.92 0.84
N THR A 53 -15.15 -2.69 0.89
CA THR A 53 -14.36 -2.44 -0.32
C THR A 53 -14.39 -3.63 -1.25
N ARG A 54 -14.12 -4.84 -0.74
CA ARG A 54 -14.15 -6.08 -1.52
C ARG A 54 -15.53 -6.30 -2.15
N ASN A 55 -16.59 -6.18 -1.36
CA ASN A 55 -17.96 -6.34 -1.84
C ASN A 55 -18.33 -5.32 -2.92
N TYR A 56 -17.96 -4.05 -2.72
CA TYR A 56 -18.25 -3.00 -3.67
C TYR A 56 -17.48 -3.19 -4.98
N LEU A 57 -16.18 -3.40 -4.91
CA LEU A 57 -15.33 -3.56 -6.10
C LEU A 57 -15.70 -4.82 -6.89
N SER A 58 -16.03 -5.89 -6.19
CA SER A 58 -16.44 -7.14 -6.84
C SER A 58 -17.79 -6.99 -7.56
N ARG A 59 -18.79 -6.40 -6.91
CA ARG A 59 -20.13 -6.28 -7.46
C ARG A 59 -20.25 -5.20 -8.54
N THR A 60 -19.57 -4.08 -8.36
CA THR A 60 -19.75 -2.92 -9.21
C THR A 60 -18.69 -2.80 -10.30
N TRP A 61 -17.46 -3.21 -10.00
CA TRP A 61 -16.31 -3.07 -10.89
C TRP A 61 -15.86 -4.40 -11.53
N GLY A 62 -16.44 -5.52 -11.11
CA GLY A 62 -16.06 -6.84 -11.61
C GLY A 62 -14.67 -7.30 -11.16
N VAL A 63 -14.11 -6.69 -10.13
CA VAL A 63 -12.80 -7.06 -9.60
C VAL A 63 -12.92 -8.36 -8.82
N ASP A 64 -12.04 -9.31 -9.09
CA ASP A 64 -11.95 -10.52 -8.27
C ASP A 64 -11.56 -10.16 -6.83
N ALA A 65 -12.44 -10.45 -5.87
CA ALA A 65 -12.21 -10.15 -4.47
C ALA A 65 -10.92 -10.78 -3.94
N ASP A 66 -10.55 -11.98 -4.39
CA ASP A 66 -9.33 -12.66 -3.96
C ASP A 66 -8.06 -12.04 -4.56
N SER A 67 -8.20 -11.17 -5.54
CA SER A 67 -7.10 -10.38 -6.07
C SER A 67 -6.74 -9.17 -5.20
N LEU A 68 -7.63 -8.73 -4.31
CA LEU A 68 -7.43 -7.58 -3.42
C LEU A 68 -6.60 -8.00 -2.19
N GLN A 69 -5.30 -8.10 -2.37
CA GLN A 69 -4.38 -8.65 -1.38
C GLN A 69 -3.38 -7.63 -0.82
N ILE A 70 -3.50 -6.35 -1.20
CA ILE A 70 -2.52 -5.31 -0.88
C ILE A 70 -3.16 -4.26 0.03
N ASP A 71 -2.58 -4.03 1.19
CA ASP A 71 -2.83 -2.85 2.00
C ASP A 71 -1.94 -1.71 1.50
N PHE A 72 -2.53 -0.75 0.80
CA PHE A 72 -1.85 0.42 0.29
C PHE A 72 -2.06 1.60 1.25
N SER A 73 -1.09 1.82 2.12
CA SER A 73 -1.12 2.83 3.19
C SER A 73 0.10 3.76 3.13
N PRO A 74 0.27 4.53 2.03
CA PRO A 74 1.48 5.31 1.78
C PRO A 74 1.72 6.40 2.82
N ASP A 75 0.69 7.04 3.34
CA ASP A 75 0.80 8.21 4.21
C ASP A 75 0.26 7.99 5.63
N THR A 76 -0.25 6.83 5.95
CA THR A 76 -0.73 6.48 7.29
C THR A 76 0.37 6.65 8.34
N PHE A 77 0.09 7.40 9.40
CA PHE A 77 1.11 7.91 10.32
C PHE A 77 1.68 6.87 11.28
N GLY A 78 1.02 5.75 11.44
CA GLY A 78 1.49 4.63 12.23
C GLY A 78 0.53 3.46 12.19
N HIS A 79 1.03 2.27 12.57
CA HIS A 79 0.29 1.03 12.43
C HIS A 79 0.40 0.20 13.71
N SER A 80 -0.74 -0.21 14.25
CA SER A 80 -0.83 -1.11 15.39
C SER A 80 -0.20 -2.47 15.08
N ALA A 81 0.44 -3.09 16.07
CA ALA A 81 1.02 -4.43 15.94
C ALA A 81 0.00 -5.52 15.54
N PHE A 82 -1.31 -5.24 15.63
CA PHE A 82 -2.37 -6.16 15.23
C PHE A 82 -2.79 -6.06 13.75
N ILE A 83 -2.26 -5.10 12.99
CA ILE A 83 -2.60 -4.93 11.58
C ILE A 83 -2.34 -6.19 10.75
N PRO A 84 -1.21 -6.92 10.90
CA PRO A 84 -1.01 -8.14 10.12
C PRO A 84 -2.09 -9.20 10.36
N GLU A 85 -2.65 -9.27 11.56
CA GLU A 85 -3.75 -10.18 11.86
C GLU A 85 -5.05 -9.73 11.21
N ILE A 86 -5.41 -8.44 11.36
CA ILE A 86 -6.61 -7.84 10.79
C ILE A 86 -6.62 -7.98 9.27
N ASP A 87 -5.53 -7.62 8.64
CA ASP A 87 -5.35 -7.69 7.20
C ASP A 87 -5.46 -9.14 6.68
N ASN A 88 -4.81 -10.09 7.35
CA ASN A 88 -4.91 -11.50 6.97
C ASN A 88 -6.36 -12.04 7.08
N PHE A 89 -7.11 -11.64 8.11
CA PHE A 89 -8.53 -12.00 8.21
C PHE A 89 -9.34 -11.41 7.04
N GLY A 90 -8.98 -10.22 6.58
CA GLY A 90 -9.54 -9.60 5.39
C GLY A 90 -9.04 -10.17 4.05
N GLY A 91 -8.11 -11.14 4.07
CA GLY A 91 -7.52 -11.74 2.86
C GLY A 91 -6.35 -10.93 2.27
N VAL A 92 -5.87 -9.92 2.97
CA VAL A 92 -4.69 -9.13 2.60
C VAL A 92 -3.42 -9.89 3.00
N LYS A 93 -2.42 -9.89 2.16
CA LYS A 93 -1.14 -10.60 2.35
C LYS A 93 0.07 -9.68 2.31
N TYR A 94 -0.08 -8.54 1.68
CA TYR A 94 0.99 -7.60 1.37
C TYR A 94 0.65 -6.20 1.87
N MET A 95 1.67 -5.45 2.25
CA MET A 95 1.48 -4.07 2.66
C MET A 95 2.54 -3.18 2.03
N TYR A 96 2.13 -2.00 1.61
CA TYR A 96 3.00 -0.91 1.19
C TYR A 96 2.80 0.30 2.10
N HIS A 97 3.90 0.87 2.56
CA HIS A 97 3.87 2.12 3.33
C HIS A 97 5.14 2.94 3.16
N CYS A 98 5.11 4.20 3.62
CA CYS A 98 6.28 5.09 3.64
C CYS A 98 6.72 5.45 5.05
N ARG A 99 5.76 5.68 5.96
CA ARG A 99 5.99 6.17 7.33
C ARG A 99 6.13 5.04 8.35
N ALA A 100 6.41 5.43 9.57
CA ALA A 100 6.20 4.64 10.78
C ALA A 100 7.24 3.58 11.12
N LEU A 101 8.27 3.39 10.33
CA LEU A 101 9.43 2.56 10.66
C LEU A 101 10.70 3.40 10.56
N ASP A 102 11.52 3.40 11.61
CA ASP A 102 12.85 4.01 11.60
C ASP A 102 13.88 3.05 11.01
N GLY A 103 14.72 3.58 10.13
CA GLY A 103 15.82 2.83 9.53
C GLY A 103 15.38 1.76 8.51
N ASP A 104 16.27 0.83 8.25
CA ASP A 104 16.04 -0.34 7.41
C ASP A 104 15.29 -1.45 8.16
N PRO A 105 14.66 -2.38 7.49
CA PRO A 105 14.72 -2.72 6.07
C PRO A 105 13.59 -2.10 5.21
N SER A 106 13.79 -2.08 3.88
CA SER A 106 12.72 -1.71 2.93
C SER A 106 11.76 -2.85 2.63
N LEU A 107 12.23 -4.09 2.62
CA LEU A 107 11.42 -5.29 2.43
C LEU A 107 11.58 -6.21 3.62
N TYR A 108 10.48 -6.60 4.27
CA TYR A 108 10.50 -7.37 5.51
C TYR A 108 9.21 -8.15 5.75
N ARG A 109 9.26 -9.09 6.68
CA ARG A 109 8.08 -9.75 7.24
C ARG A 109 7.64 -9.00 8.49
N TRP A 110 6.36 -8.75 8.59
CA TRP A 110 5.79 -8.12 9.79
C TRP A 110 4.81 -9.08 10.44
N ARG A 111 5.10 -9.45 11.69
CA ARG A 111 4.33 -10.45 12.43
C ARG A 111 3.55 -9.81 13.57
N ALA A 112 2.25 -10.11 13.62
CA ALA A 112 1.39 -9.79 14.74
C ALA A 112 1.66 -10.73 15.93
N PRO A 113 1.20 -10.35 17.16
CA PRO A 113 1.29 -11.22 18.35
C PRO A 113 0.64 -12.60 18.16
N SER A 114 -0.34 -12.73 17.28
CA SER A 114 -1.00 -14.00 16.91
C SER A 114 -0.14 -14.93 16.06
N GLY A 115 1.00 -14.46 15.56
CA GLY A 115 1.86 -15.18 14.62
C GLY A 115 1.50 -14.99 13.14
N ARG A 116 0.42 -14.26 12.81
CA ARG A 116 0.07 -13.92 11.42
C ARG A 116 1.04 -12.90 10.85
N GLU A 117 1.37 -13.03 9.56
CA GLU A 117 2.38 -12.21 8.91
C GLU A 117 1.88 -11.54 7.64
N LEU A 118 2.38 -10.33 7.41
CA LEU A 118 2.38 -9.68 6.11
C LEU A 118 3.80 -9.64 5.54
N LEU A 119 3.91 -9.69 4.21
CA LEU A 119 5.10 -9.27 3.51
C LEU A 119 4.97 -7.79 3.20
N VAL A 120 5.92 -6.99 3.66
CA VAL A 120 5.80 -5.53 3.68
C VAL A 120 6.92 -4.88 2.89
N TYR A 121 6.57 -3.92 2.06
CA TYR A 121 7.51 -3.02 1.42
C TYR A 121 7.33 -1.59 1.91
N ARG A 122 8.42 -1.03 2.43
CA ARG A 122 8.54 0.38 2.81
C ARG A 122 9.25 1.14 1.71
N GLU A 123 8.58 2.16 1.18
CA GLU A 123 9.12 3.02 0.14
C GLU A 123 10.40 3.73 0.60
N GLN A 124 11.41 3.75 -0.27
CA GLN A 124 12.68 4.41 0.01
C GLN A 124 12.68 5.89 -0.34
N TYR A 125 11.92 6.25 -1.36
CA TYR A 125 11.96 7.60 -1.94
C TYR A 125 10.70 8.42 -1.70
N TRP A 126 9.68 7.87 -1.10
CA TRP A 126 8.37 8.47 -0.92
C TRP A 126 7.39 8.18 -2.08
N TYR A 127 6.11 8.07 -1.77
CA TYR A 127 5.06 7.67 -2.70
C TYR A 127 4.72 8.70 -3.81
N ASN A 128 5.28 9.90 -3.75
CA ASN A 128 5.15 10.95 -4.76
C ASN A 128 6.49 11.31 -5.40
N SER A 129 7.37 10.33 -5.56
CA SER A 129 8.69 10.54 -6.14
C SER A 129 8.62 10.84 -7.64
N GLY A 130 9.54 11.67 -8.11
CA GLY A 130 9.78 11.85 -9.55
C GLY A 130 10.77 10.81 -10.09
N ILE A 131 10.63 10.47 -11.34
CA ILE A 131 11.54 9.56 -12.03
C ILE A 131 12.79 10.31 -12.45
N VAL A 132 13.86 10.11 -11.70
CA VAL A 132 15.18 10.72 -11.92
C VAL A 132 16.28 9.66 -11.76
N PRO A 133 17.49 9.87 -12.32
CA PRO A 133 18.54 8.84 -12.29
C PRO A 133 18.89 8.30 -10.90
N LYS A 134 18.82 9.09 -9.85
CA LYS A 134 19.15 8.63 -8.49
C LYS A 134 18.30 7.48 -7.98
N ILE A 135 17.10 7.22 -8.57
CA ILE A 135 16.24 6.12 -8.13
C ILE A 135 16.92 4.75 -8.25
N GLY A 136 17.81 4.58 -9.23
CA GLY A 136 18.56 3.35 -9.41
C GLY A 136 19.53 3.03 -8.28
N LEU A 137 19.90 4.00 -7.46
CA LEU A 137 20.83 3.80 -6.34
C LEU A 137 20.17 2.99 -5.21
N GLY A 138 18.86 3.09 -5.04
CA GLY A 138 18.11 2.36 -4.00
C GLY A 138 18.18 0.85 -4.13
N ILE A 139 18.45 0.32 -5.33
CA ILE A 139 18.58 -1.13 -5.54
C ILE A 139 19.75 -1.72 -4.75
N PHE A 140 20.81 -0.95 -4.52
CA PHE A 140 21.98 -1.42 -3.76
C PHE A 140 21.63 -1.62 -2.28
N ASP A 141 20.82 -0.72 -1.71
CA ASP A 141 20.37 -0.83 -0.33
C ASP A 141 19.39 -2.00 -0.17
N ILE A 142 18.47 -2.17 -1.11
CA ILE A 142 17.57 -3.33 -1.15
C ILE A 142 18.37 -4.63 -1.23
N ALA A 143 19.29 -4.74 -2.16
CA ALA A 143 20.10 -5.96 -2.32
C ALA A 143 20.94 -6.27 -1.07
N LYS A 144 21.38 -5.24 -0.34
CA LYS A 144 22.20 -5.38 0.87
C LYS A 144 21.38 -5.76 2.10
N THR A 145 20.17 -5.18 2.25
CA THR A 145 19.38 -5.26 3.50
C THR A 145 18.22 -6.26 3.41
N CYS A 146 17.82 -6.68 2.21
CA CYS A 146 16.64 -7.49 1.97
C CYS A 146 16.97 -8.89 1.43
N GLY A 147 17.84 -9.63 2.12
CA GLY A 147 18.11 -11.04 1.82
C GLY A 147 18.68 -11.33 0.43
N GLY A 148 19.32 -10.34 -0.20
CA GLY A 148 19.85 -10.44 -1.56
C GLY A 148 18.82 -10.25 -2.66
N PHE A 149 17.63 -9.79 -2.33
CA PHE A 149 16.60 -9.39 -3.30
C PHE A 149 17.10 -8.24 -4.16
N LYS A 150 16.86 -8.30 -5.46
CA LYS A 150 17.45 -7.37 -6.44
C LYS A 150 16.45 -6.54 -7.21
N THR A 151 15.19 -6.54 -6.77
CA THR A 151 14.12 -5.75 -7.38
C THR A 151 13.69 -4.66 -6.40
N GLY A 152 13.68 -3.41 -6.85
CA GLY A 152 13.12 -2.27 -6.13
C GLY A 152 11.76 -1.90 -6.69
N LEU A 153 10.88 -1.40 -5.85
CA LEU A 153 9.60 -0.82 -6.26
C LEU A 153 9.64 0.67 -5.98
N ILE A 154 9.15 1.47 -6.92
CA ILE A 154 9.03 2.93 -6.78
C ILE A 154 7.64 3.33 -7.20
N VAL A 155 6.93 3.95 -6.29
CA VAL A 155 5.66 4.64 -6.57
C VAL A 155 5.96 6.08 -6.94
N TYR A 156 5.43 6.53 -8.07
CA TYR A 156 5.75 7.84 -8.61
C TYR A 156 4.49 8.59 -9.07
N GLY A 157 4.62 9.88 -9.14
CA GLY A 157 3.56 10.82 -9.51
C GLY A 157 3.48 11.99 -8.55
N VAL A 158 2.53 12.89 -8.79
CA VAL A 158 2.33 14.10 -7.98
C VAL A 158 1.78 13.77 -6.58
N GLY A 159 1.08 12.65 -6.46
CA GLY A 159 0.58 12.11 -5.18
C GLY A 159 -0.46 13.01 -4.54
N ASP A 160 -0.31 13.26 -3.25
CA ASP A 160 -1.19 14.09 -2.43
C ASP A 160 -1.27 15.57 -2.87
N HIS A 161 -0.36 16.01 -3.73
CA HIS A 161 -0.42 17.35 -4.34
C HIS A 161 -1.42 17.44 -5.51
N GLY A 162 -2.15 16.36 -5.80
CA GLY A 162 -3.26 16.35 -6.74
C GLY A 162 -2.88 15.95 -8.15
N GLY A 163 -2.37 14.73 -8.31
CA GLY A 163 -2.12 14.18 -9.64
C GLY A 163 -1.45 12.82 -9.64
N GLY A 164 -1.45 12.20 -10.81
CA GLY A 164 -0.72 10.98 -11.10
C GLY A 164 0.67 11.25 -11.70
N PRO A 165 1.20 10.31 -12.48
CA PRO A 165 2.47 10.46 -13.18
C PRO A 165 2.46 11.64 -14.13
N THR A 166 3.56 12.39 -14.16
CA THR A 166 3.74 13.41 -15.18
C THR A 166 4.22 12.79 -16.49
N ARG A 167 3.99 13.47 -17.61
CA ARG A 167 4.51 13.04 -18.90
C ARG A 167 6.04 12.91 -18.88
N ARG A 168 6.72 13.84 -18.21
CA ARG A 168 8.16 13.81 -18.01
C ARG A 168 8.63 12.56 -17.26
N ASP A 169 7.92 12.14 -16.20
CA ASP A 169 8.28 10.93 -15.46
C ASP A 169 8.18 9.68 -16.33
N ILE A 170 7.14 9.61 -17.17
CA ILE A 170 6.94 8.49 -18.09
C ILE A 170 8.06 8.48 -19.15
N GLU A 171 8.37 9.61 -19.75
CA GLU A 171 9.43 9.76 -20.76
C GLU A 171 10.80 9.38 -20.15
N ASN A 172 11.12 9.86 -18.95
CA ASN A 172 12.34 9.50 -18.24
C ASN A 172 12.41 7.99 -17.97
N ALA A 173 11.32 7.37 -17.52
CA ALA A 173 11.28 5.93 -17.28
C ALA A 173 11.54 5.14 -18.58
N ILE A 174 10.94 5.54 -19.69
CA ILE A 174 11.15 4.92 -21.01
C ILE A 174 12.60 5.07 -21.46
N GLU A 175 13.17 6.26 -21.33
CA GLU A 175 14.57 6.51 -21.66
C GLU A 175 15.51 5.63 -20.85
N MET A 176 15.31 5.56 -19.53
CA MET A 176 16.14 4.79 -18.60
C MET A 176 16.08 3.28 -18.87
N GLN A 177 15.05 2.77 -19.55
CA GLN A 177 14.99 1.36 -19.96
C GLN A 177 16.12 0.97 -20.93
N SER A 178 16.63 1.93 -21.68
CA SER A 178 17.69 1.71 -22.68
C SER A 178 19.11 1.94 -22.13
N TRP A 179 19.26 2.40 -20.88
CA TRP A 179 20.56 2.76 -20.34
C TRP A 179 21.41 1.52 -20.07
N PRO A 180 22.64 1.45 -20.62
CA PRO A 180 23.57 0.37 -20.28
C PRO A 180 24.12 0.57 -18.86
N ILE A 181 24.46 -0.52 -18.19
CA ILE A 181 25.15 -0.49 -16.85
C ILE A 181 24.28 0.15 -15.74
N TRP A 182 23.01 0.41 -15.97
CA TRP A 182 22.06 0.92 -15.00
C TRP A 182 21.03 -0.16 -14.62
N PRO A 183 20.46 -0.13 -13.40
CA PRO A 183 19.36 -1.06 -13.07
C PRO A 183 18.26 -0.99 -14.12
N THR A 184 17.78 -2.16 -14.54
CA THR A 184 16.68 -2.22 -15.53
C THR A 184 15.42 -1.60 -14.93
N VAL A 185 14.93 -0.56 -15.59
CA VAL A 185 13.66 0.09 -15.24
C VAL A 185 12.54 -0.58 -16.04
N LYS A 186 11.46 -0.96 -15.39
CA LYS A 186 10.24 -1.47 -16.05
C LYS A 186 9.01 -0.90 -15.35
N PHE A 187 7.94 -0.69 -16.10
CA PHE A 187 6.62 -0.50 -15.52
C PHE A 187 6.13 -1.83 -14.97
N GLY A 188 5.51 -1.81 -13.80
CA GLY A 188 5.07 -3.03 -13.12
C GLY A 188 3.93 -2.76 -12.16
N THR A 189 3.50 -3.80 -11.48
CA THR A 189 2.45 -3.78 -10.48
C THR A 189 2.98 -4.22 -9.12
N PHE A 190 2.26 -3.88 -8.05
CA PHE A 190 2.57 -4.38 -6.71
C PHE A 190 2.52 -5.91 -6.65
N ARG A 191 1.56 -6.51 -7.35
CA ARG A 191 1.39 -7.96 -7.40
C ARG A 191 2.60 -8.65 -8.03
N GLU A 192 3.14 -8.11 -9.12
CA GLU A 192 4.36 -8.63 -9.74
C GLU A 192 5.54 -8.53 -8.78
N PHE A 193 5.73 -7.36 -8.16
CA PHE A 193 6.79 -7.12 -7.19
C PHE A 193 6.72 -8.11 -6.01
N PHE A 194 5.57 -8.23 -5.36
CA PHE A 194 5.43 -9.11 -4.20
C PHE A 194 5.56 -10.59 -4.57
N ARG A 195 5.12 -11.01 -5.76
CA ARG A 195 5.35 -12.37 -6.26
C ARG A 195 6.84 -12.69 -6.40
N GLU A 196 7.65 -11.73 -6.87
CA GLU A 196 9.10 -11.87 -6.91
C GLU A 196 9.69 -11.90 -5.48
N ALA A 197 9.18 -11.07 -4.58
CA ALA A 197 9.65 -10.97 -3.20
C ALA A 197 9.33 -12.23 -2.36
N GLU A 198 8.25 -12.94 -2.64
CA GLU A 198 7.92 -14.21 -1.99
C GLU A 198 9.05 -15.26 -2.14
N ALA A 199 9.78 -15.25 -3.24
CA ALA A 199 10.90 -16.18 -3.46
C ALA A 199 12.06 -16.01 -2.45
N VAL A 200 12.11 -14.88 -1.76
CA VAL A 200 13.15 -14.59 -0.75
C VAL A 200 12.57 -14.44 0.66
N ARG A 201 11.26 -14.65 0.84
CA ARG A 201 10.52 -14.40 2.07
C ARG A 201 11.22 -14.88 3.33
N ASP A 202 11.69 -16.13 3.33
CA ASP A 202 12.30 -16.75 4.52
C ASP A 202 13.65 -16.14 4.92
N ARG A 203 14.27 -15.38 4.02
CA ARG A 203 15.55 -14.69 4.24
C ARG A 203 15.37 -13.25 4.67
N LEU A 204 14.13 -12.73 4.62
CA LEU A 204 13.84 -11.35 4.94
C LEU A 204 13.84 -11.11 6.45
N PRO A 205 14.24 -9.92 6.89
CA PRO A 205 14.13 -9.51 8.28
C PRO A 205 12.70 -9.69 8.81
N LEU A 206 12.58 -10.02 10.08
CA LEU A 206 11.30 -10.15 10.78
C LEU A 206 11.14 -9.00 11.77
N ILE A 207 10.01 -8.32 11.71
CA ILE A 207 9.61 -7.27 12.64
C ILE A 207 8.39 -7.75 13.43
N GLU A 208 8.45 -7.65 14.77
CA GLU A 208 7.42 -8.13 15.71
C GLU A 208 7.00 -7.03 16.68
N ARG A 209 6.83 -5.82 16.18
CA ARG A 209 6.42 -4.65 16.95
C ARG A 209 5.45 -3.80 16.16
N GLU A 210 4.83 -2.83 16.81
CA GLU A 210 4.10 -1.77 16.14
C GLU A 210 5.02 -0.93 15.24
N LEU A 211 4.46 -0.38 14.18
CA LEU A 211 5.13 0.57 13.31
C LEU A 211 4.63 1.98 13.64
N ASN A 212 5.13 2.54 14.72
CA ASN A 212 4.61 3.79 15.28
C ASN A 212 5.73 4.75 15.71
N TYR A 213 6.77 4.83 14.90
CA TYR A 213 8.00 5.55 15.20
C TYR A 213 7.79 7.05 15.37
N ILE A 214 6.96 7.68 14.52
CA ILE A 214 6.74 9.13 14.52
C ILE A 214 5.24 9.46 14.52
N PHE A 215 4.93 10.73 14.74
CA PHE A 215 3.56 11.26 14.71
C PHE A 215 2.60 10.72 15.78
N THR A 216 3.13 10.16 16.88
CA THR A 216 2.27 9.71 17.99
C THR A 216 1.38 10.82 18.53
N GLY A 217 1.81 12.08 18.46
CA GLY A 217 1.01 13.25 18.82
C GLY A 217 -0.27 13.41 18.00
N CYS A 218 -0.31 12.94 16.77
CA CYS A 218 -1.49 12.95 15.92
C CYS A 218 -2.64 12.12 16.50
N TYR A 219 -2.33 11.08 17.26
CA TYR A 219 -3.30 10.21 17.91
C TYR A 219 -3.74 10.69 19.28
N THR A 220 -3.00 11.58 19.92
CA THR A 220 -3.21 12.02 21.28
C THR A 220 -3.89 13.39 21.40
N THR A 221 -3.88 14.20 20.34
CA THR A 221 -4.58 15.47 20.31
C THR A 221 -6.10 15.30 20.09
N GLN A 222 -6.87 16.32 20.40
CA GLN A 222 -8.32 16.37 20.16
C GLN A 222 -9.10 15.18 20.74
N THR A 223 -9.02 14.97 22.05
CA THR A 223 -9.69 13.87 22.78
C THR A 223 -11.19 13.76 22.47
N ARG A 224 -11.86 14.88 22.20
CA ARG A 224 -13.30 14.90 21.87
C ARG A 224 -13.60 14.11 20.59
N ILE A 225 -12.71 14.18 19.58
CA ILE A 225 -12.84 13.43 18.33
C ILE A 225 -12.72 11.93 18.62
N LYS A 226 -11.71 11.53 19.41
CA LYS A 226 -11.50 10.12 19.79
C LYS A 226 -12.68 9.55 20.57
N ALA A 227 -13.20 10.32 21.51
CA ALA A 227 -14.39 9.93 22.29
C ALA A 227 -15.64 9.82 21.39
N ALA A 228 -15.80 10.72 20.42
CA ALA A 228 -16.90 10.65 19.45
C ALA A 228 -16.79 9.42 18.56
N ASN A 229 -15.57 9.10 18.07
CA ASN A 229 -15.34 7.89 17.29
C ASN A 229 -15.75 6.63 18.07
N ARG A 230 -15.31 6.48 19.32
CA ARG A 230 -15.68 5.32 20.15
C ARG A 230 -17.19 5.20 20.38
N ARG A 231 -17.87 6.32 20.58
CA ARG A 231 -19.34 6.32 20.73
C ARG A 231 -20.02 5.93 19.42
N ALA A 232 -19.53 6.43 18.29
CA ALA A 232 -20.09 6.09 16.98
C ALA A 232 -19.91 4.59 16.69
N GLU A 233 -18.73 4.02 16.93
CA GLU A 233 -18.49 2.58 16.81
C GLU A 233 -19.47 1.76 17.65
N ALA A 234 -19.62 2.08 18.95
CA ALA A 234 -20.54 1.37 19.83
C ALA A 234 -22.00 1.46 19.38
N LEU A 235 -22.44 2.61 18.84
CA LEU A 235 -23.80 2.80 18.34
C LEU A 235 -24.06 2.08 17.00
N LEU A 236 -23.03 1.74 16.25
CA LEU A 236 -23.16 1.03 14.98
C LEU A 236 -23.10 -0.49 15.17
N ASP A 237 -22.60 -0.97 16.30
CA ASP A 237 -22.51 -2.38 16.65
C ASP A 237 -23.80 -2.90 17.34
N ASP A 238 -24.65 -1.98 17.87
CA ASP A 238 -25.98 -2.29 18.45
C ASP A 238 -27.06 -2.39 17.35
#